data_2fc63bd6b573785b85475906e7197b97
#
_entry.id   2fc63bd6b573785b85475906e7197b97
#
_cell.length_a   1.000
_cell.length_b   1.000
_cell.length_c   1.000
_cell.angle_alpha   90.00
_cell.angle_beta   90.00
_cell.angle_gamma   90.00
#
_symmetry.space_group_name_H-M   'P 1'
#
loop_
_entity.id
_entity.type
_entity.pdbx_description
1 polymer ?
#
loop_
_entity_poly.entity_id
_entity_poly.type
_entity_poly.pdbx_seq_one_letter_code
_entity_poly.pdbx_strand_id
1 'polypeptide(L)'
;LPRLAGHMKVALKSFWCQIPDFNTMAILGFFVLADALAWLLYGFYTQDILTSRFFHIARDRGFGEIVQYPKFGVMIAVLVRARLLWPSRLVNAWLILFTVMLLDDAIGIHEAIGGWLLPEPSAHWRGLRLKDLAEAAAIAALEGGTFLYMAYCHFREPPAKRVFSWWFIAGL
;
A
#
# COMPACT_ATOMS: atom_id res chain seq x y z
N LEU A 1 -2.99 -32.60 -14.52
CA LEU A 1 -3.57 -31.22 -14.60
C LEU A 1 -4.99 -31.11 -14.01
N PRO A 2 -5.97 -32.03 -14.23
CA PRO A 2 -7.34 -31.85 -13.66
C PRO A 2 -7.42 -32.00 -12.14
N ARG A 3 -6.55 -32.79 -11.50
CA ARG A 3 -6.54 -32.95 -10.02
C ARG A 3 -6.04 -31.68 -9.29
N LEU A 4 -5.10 -30.95 -9.87
CA LEU A 4 -4.62 -29.66 -9.30
C LEU A 4 -5.69 -28.57 -9.33
N ALA A 5 -6.49 -28.53 -10.41
CA ALA A 5 -7.61 -27.56 -10.51
C ALA A 5 -8.73 -27.86 -9.48
N GLY A 6 -8.97 -29.13 -9.15
CA GLY A 6 -9.93 -29.52 -8.11
C GLY A 6 -9.48 -29.07 -6.70
N HIS A 7 -8.24 -29.33 -6.32
CA HIS A 7 -7.69 -28.94 -5.03
C HIS A 7 -7.60 -27.40 -4.87
N MET A 8 -7.32 -26.69 -5.95
CA MET A 8 -7.28 -25.21 -5.94
C MET A 8 -8.66 -24.59 -5.76
N LYS A 9 -9.72 -25.14 -6.40
CA LYS A 9 -11.10 -24.68 -6.21
C LYS A 9 -11.60 -24.94 -4.77
N VAL A 10 -11.25 -26.08 -4.19
CA VAL A 10 -11.61 -26.41 -2.80
C VAL A 10 -10.86 -25.49 -1.82
N ALA A 11 -9.57 -25.26 -2.02
CA ALA A 11 -8.77 -24.36 -1.17
C ALA A 11 -9.24 -22.89 -1.26
N LEU A 12 -9.56 -22.40 -2.46
CA LEU A 12 -10.12 -21.06 -2.67
C LEU A 12 -11.52 -20.96 -2.02
N LYS A 13 -12.37 -21.93 -2.21
CA LYS A 13 -13.72 -21.93 -1.60
C LYS A 13 -13.64 -21.97 -0.08
N SER A 14 -12.73 -22.76 0.51
CA SER A 14 -12.52 -22.78 1.97
C SER A 14 -11.92 -21.47 2.51
N PHE A 15 -11.06 -20.79 1.74
CA PHE A 15 -10.53 -19.48 2.11
C PHE A 15 -11.63 -18.42 2.17
N TRP A 16 -12.46 -18.34 1.11
CA TRP A 16 -13.57 -17.38 1.06
C TRP A 16 -14.68 -17.69 2.07
N CYS A 17 -14.93 -18.96 2.40
CA CYS A 17 -15.87 -19.34 3.45
C CYS A 17 -15.37 -19.06 4.88
N GLN A 18 -14.08 -18.84 5.06
CA GLN A 18 -13.48 -18.54 6.38
C GLN A 18 -13.25 -17.03 6.61
N ILE A 19 -13.34 -16.21 5.56
CA ILE A 19 -13.50 -14.76 5.73
C ILE A 19 -14.96 -14.57 6.19
N PRO A 20 -15.22 -13.96 7.38
CA PRO A 20 -16.60 -13.73 7.81
C PRO A 20 -17.39 -13.08 6.67
N ASP A 21 -18.59 -13.58 6.38
CA ASP A 21 -19.50 -13.08 5.34
C ASP A 21 -19.80 -11.57 5.47
N PHE A 22 -19.50 -11.02 6.64
CA PHE A 22 -19.65 -9.63 6.86
C PHE A 22 -18.66 -8.85 6.01
N ASN A 23 -19.12 -8.53 4.77
CA ASN A 23 -18.79 -7.25 4.19
C ASN A 23 -17.38 -7.06 3.61
N THR A 24 -16.70 -8.09 3.13
CA THR A 24 -15.53 -7.85 2.27
C THR A 24 -15.90 -6.89 1.14
N MET A 25 -17.08 -7.07 0.54
CA MET A 25 -17.60 -6.16 -0.50
C MET A 25 -17.96 -4.78 0.06
N ALA A 26 -18.48 -4.70 1.28
CA ALA A 26 -18.77 -3.41 1.92
C ALA A 26 -17.49 -2.66 2.30
N ILE A 27 -16.47 -3.37 2.81
CA ILE A 27 -15.17 -2.78 3.11
C ILE A 27 -14.48 -2.30 1.83
N LEU A 28 -14.45 -3.12 0.78
CA LEU A 28 -13.90 -2.72 -0.52
C LEU A 28 -14.68 -1.55 -1.11
N GLY A 29 -16.02 -1.61 -1.06
CA GLY A 29 -16.88 -0.52 -1.51
C GLY A 29 -16.64 0.77 -0.73
N PHE A 30 -16.45 0.68 0.60
CA PHE A 30 -16.10 1.83 1.43
C PHE A 30 -14.76 2.44 0.99
N PHE A 31 -13.72 1.65 0.75
CA PHE A 31 -12.43 2.18 0.32
C PHE A 31 -12.48 2.79 -1.07
N VAL A 32 -13.18 2.17 -2.02
CA VAL A 32 -13.38 2.74 -3.37
C VAL A 32 -14.13 4.08 -3.28
N LEU A 33 -15.17 4.16 -2.45
CA LEU A 33 -15.90 5.40 -2.24
C LEU A 33 -15.04 6.47 -1.55
N ALA A 34 -14.20 6.08 -0.60
CA ALA A 34 -13.28 6.99 0.07
C ALA A 34 -12.24 7.55 -0.90
N ASP A 35 -11.69 6.70 -1.80
CA ASP A 35 -10.77 7.16 -2.85
C ASP A 35 -11.48 8.07 -3.86
N ALA A 36 -12.67 7.70 -4.31
CA ALA A 36 -13.47 8.54 -5.21
C ALA A 36 -13.79 9.91 -4.58
N LEU A 37 -14.10 9.93 -3.28
CA LEU A 37 -14.32 11.16 -2.54
C LEU A 37 -13.03 11.99 -2.43
N ALA A 38 -11.89 11.35 -2.17
CA ALA A 38 -10.60 12.04 -2.11
C ALA A 38 -10.26 12.71 -3.45
N TRP A 39 -10.46 12.00 -4.56
CA TRP A 39 -10.27 12.56 -5.90
C TRP A 39 -11.26 13.69 -6.22
N LEU A 40 -12.52 13.56 -5.82
CA LEU A 40 -13.54 14.60 -6.00
C LEU A 40 -13.17 15.88 -5.21
N LEU A 41 -12.78 15.72 -3.95
CA LEU A 41 -12.35 16.85 -3.10
C LEU A 41 -11.10 17.52 -3.65
N TYR A 42 -10.15 16.75 -4.15
CA TYR A 42 -8.98 17.29 -4.86
C TYR A 42 -9.38 18.04 -6.12
N GLY A 43 -10.33 17.53 -6.92
CA GLY A 43 -10.88 18.23 -8.08
C GLY A 43 -11.49 19.57 -7.71
N PHE A 44 -12.25 19.66 -6.62
CA PHE A 44 -12.77 20.92 -6.10
C PHE A 44 -11.68 21.87 -5.60
N TYR A 45 -10.63 21.33 -5.00
CA TYR A 45 -9.46 22.11 -4.62
C TYR A 45 -8.74 22.72 -5.84
N THR A 46 -8.55 21.96 -6.93
CA THR A 46 -7.91 22.47 -8.16
C THR A 46 -8.73 23.48 -8.92
N GLN A 47 -10.03 23.55 -8.65
CA GLN A 47 -10.96 24.56 -9.21
C GLN A 47 -11.17 25.76 -8.26
N ASP A 48 -10.36 25.90 -7.22
CA ASP A 48 -10.45 26.96 -6.20
C ASP A 48 -11.79 27.02 -5.44
N ILE A 49 -12.61 25.96 -5.53
CA ILE A 49 -13.86 25.83 -4.77
C ILE A 49 -13.55 25.53 -3.29
N LEU A 50 -12.52 24.71 -3.04
CA LEU A 50 -11.98 24.43 -1.72
C LEU A 50 -10.62 25.11 -1.58
N THR A 51 -10.47 25.99 -0.62
CA THR A 51 -9.23 26.76 -0.43
C THR A 51 -8.28 26.12 0.58
N SER A 52 -8.75 25.16 1.37
CA SER A 52 -7.92 24.49 2.36
C SER A 52 -6.92 23.54 1.72
N ARG A 53 -5.63 23.78 1.98
CA ARG A 53 -4.54 22.90 1.54
C ARG A 53 -4.64 21.46 2.07
N PHE A 54 -5.50 21.20 3.05
CA PHE A 54 -5.77 19.86 3.56
C PHE A 54 -6.31 18.92 2.47
N PHE A 55 -7.04 19.44 1.48
CA PHE A 55 -7.58 18.67 0.36
C PHE A 55 -6.61 18.49 -0.81
N HIS A 56 -5.40 19.01 -0.70
CA HIS A 56 -4.37 18.74 -1.70
C HIS A 56 -3.87 17.30 -1.54
N ILE A 57 -4.05 16.46 -2.58
CA ILE A 57 -3.81 15.01 -2.49
C ILE A 57 -2.34 14.65 -2.22
N ALA A 58 -1.40 15.47 -2.70
CA ALA A 58 0.03 15.27 -2.51
C ALA A 58 0.59 16.02 -1.27
N ARG A 59 -0.28 16.42 -0.35
CA ARG A 59 0.16 17.07 0.88
C ARG A 59 0.35 16.03 1.98
N ASP A 60 1.51 16.06 2.59
CA ASP A 60 1.81 15.26 3.77
C ASP A 60 0.81 15.55 4.89
N ARG A 61 0.28 14.48 5.49
CA ARG A 61 -0.81 14.53 6.49
C ARG A 61 -2.09 15.21 5.97
N GLY A 62 -2.27 15.19 4.66
CA GLY A 62 -3.49 15.62 3.99
C GLY A 62 -4.61 14.57 4.04
N PHE A 63 -5.77 14.93 3.50
CA PHE A 63 -6.93 14.05 3.45
C PHE A 63 -6.61 12.72 2.74
N GLY A 64 -5.81 12.76 1.66
CA GLY A 64 -5.41 11.57 0.90
C GLY A 64 -4.73 10.52 1.78
N GLU A 65 -3.72 10.91 2.56
CA GLU A 65 -2.99 9.98 3.43
C GLU A 65 -3.86 9.46 4.58
N ILE A 66 -4.67 10.34 5.21
CA ILE A 66 -5.56 9.91 6.30
C ILE A 66 -6.52 8.81 5.84
N VAL A 67 -6.97 8.84 4.58
CA VAL A 67 -7.80 7.77 3.99
C VAL A 67 -6.99 6.50 3.72
N GLN A 68 -5.70 6.61 3.41
CA GLN A 68 -4.82 5.45 3.16
C GLN A 68 -4.50 4.66 4.43
N TYR A 69 -4.33 5.31 5.59
CA TYR A 69 -3.96 4.61 6.84
C TYR A 69 -4.94 3.50 7.23
N PRO A 70 -6.28 3.69 7.27
CA PRO A 70 -7.23 2.60 7.50
C PRO A 70 -7.13 1.49 6.45
N LYS A 71 -6.87 1.82 5.18
CA LYS A 71 -6.71 0.83 4.11
C LYS A 71 -5.51 -0.07 4.40
N PHE A 72 -4.34 0.50 4.67
CA PHE A 72 -3.16 -0.26 5.04
C PHE A 72 -3.39 -1.08 6.32
N GLY A 73 -4.06 -0.51 7.33
CA GLY A 73 -4.42 -1.22 8.54
C GLY A 73 -5.26 -2.48 8.29
N VAL A 74 -6.28 -2.37 7.43
CA VAL A 74 -7.11 -3.52 7.04
C VAL A 74 -6.31 -4.53 6.23
N MET A 75 -5.48 -4.09 5.27
CA MET A 75 -4.63 -4.98 4.49
C MET A 75 -3.65 -5.75 5.38
N ILE A 76 -3.03 -5.08 6.34
CA ILE A 76 -2.14 -5.71 7.34
C ILE A 76 -2.92 -6.75 8.17
N ALA A 77 -4.11 -6.42 8.67
CA ALA A 77 -4.92 -7.33 9.45
C ALA A 77 -5.29 -8.60 8.66
N VAL A 78 -5.69 -8.44 7.39
CA VAL A 78 -5.97 -9.56 6.48
C VAL A 78 -4.72 -10.41 6.26
N LEU A 79 -3.56 -9.78 6.06
CA LEU A 79 -2.30 -10.49 5.84
C LEU A 79 -1.80 -11.23 7.09
N VAL A 80 -1.96 -10.64 8.28
CA VAL A 80 -1.67 -11.32 9.55
C VAL A 80 -2.54 -12.57 9.68
N ARG A 81 -3.85 -12.47 9.41
CA ARG A 81 -4.74 -13.62 9.41
C ARG A 81 -4.35 -14.66 8.35
N ALA A 82 -4.04 -14.23 7.14
CA ALA A 82 -3.58 -15.11 6.07
C ALA A 82 -2.29 -15.85 6.44
N ARG A 83 -1.36 -15.18 7.12
CA ARG A 83 -0.12 -15.79 7.62
C ARG A 83 -0.37 -16.88 8.66
N LEU A 84 -1.35 -16.67 9.55
CA LEU A 84 -1.70 -17.67 10.56
C LEU A 84 -2.31 -18.93 9.94
N LEU A 85 -3.05 -18.79 8.83
CA LEU A 85 -3.70 -19.90 8.13
C LEU A 85 -2.78 -20.55 7.09
N TRP A 86 -1.97 -19.76 6.40
CA TRP A 86 -1.07 -20.19 5.34
C TRP A 86 0.29 -19.48 5.45
N PRO A 87 1.18 -19.99 6.28
CA PRO A 87 2.52 -19.44 6.40
C PRO A 87 3.25 -19.57 5.05
N SER A 88 3.52 -18.46 4.39
CA SER A 88 4.33 -18.41 3.17
C SER A 88 5.23 -17.18 3.17
N ARG A 89 6.35 -17.27 2.43
CA ARG A 89 7.28 -16.15 2.27
C ARG A 89 6.61 -14.98 1.56
N LEU A 90 5.72 -15.27 0.62
CA LEU A 90 4.99 -14.27 -0.14
C LEU A 90 4.02 -13.47 0.75
N VAL A 91 3.27 -14.14 1.64
CA VAL A 91 2.39 -13.45 2.61
C VAL A 91 3.20 -12.57 3.55
N ASN A 92 4.35 -13.06 4.03
CA ASN A 92 5.25 -12.26 4.85
C ASN A 92 5.80 -11.04 4.10
N ALA A 93 6.18 -11.21 2.83
CA ALA A 93 6.69 -10.11 2.02
C ALA A 93 5.65 -9.01 1.80
N TRP A 94 4.39 -9.38 1.53
CA TRP A 94 3.28 -8.44 1.47
C TRP A 94 3.02 -7.74 2.80
N LEU A 95 3.07 -8.49 3.90
CA LEU A 95 2.91 -7.93 5.25
C LEU A 95 4.00 -6.90 5.56
N ILE A 96 5.25 -7.21 5.23
CA ILE A 96 6.38 -6.28 5.39
C ILE A 96 6.15 -5.04 4.54
N LEU A 97 5.79 -5.17 3.26
CA LEU A 97 5.58 -4.06 2.35
C LEU A 97 4.53 -3.09 2.90
N PHE A 98 3.31 -3.57 3.21
CA PHE A 98 2.26 -2.69 3.72
C PHE A 98 2.58 -2.10 5.10
N THR A 99 3.31 -2.84 5.95
CA THR A 99 3.74 -2.30 7.24
C THR A 99 4.76 -1.18 7.06
N VAL A 100 5.72 -1.34 6.14
CA VAL A 100 6.71 -0.31 5.83
C VAL A 100 6.04 0.92 5.24
N MET A 101 5.14 0.76 4.25
CA MET A 101 4.39 1.88 3.67
C MET A 101 3.58 2.63 4.73
N LEU A 102 2.83 1.92 5.57
CA LEU A 102 2.06 2.55 6.65
C LEU A 102 2.94 3.32 7.64
N LEU A 103 4.08 2.74 8.04
CA LEU A 103 5.00 3.39 8.97
C LEU A 103 5.69 4.59 8.34
N ASP A 104 6.07 4.48 7.07
CA ASP A 104 6.70 5.56 6.34
C ASP A 104 5.75 6.76 6.23
N ASP A 105 4.52 6.54 5.78
CA ASP A 105 3.51 7.61 5.66
C ASP A 105 3.11 8.18 7.03
N ALA A 106 2.91 7.32 8.05
CA ALA A 106 2.43 7.78 9.35
C ALA A 106 3.47 8.54 10.18
N ILE A 107 4.74 8.18 10.05
CA ILE A 107 5.85 8.73 10.86
C ILE A 107 6.71 9.70 10.04
N GLY A 108 6.68 9.61 8.70
CA GLY A 108 7.52 10.40 7.80
C GLY A 108 8.98 9.94 7.83
N ILE A 109 9.23 8.63 7.73
CA ILE A 109 10.59 8.06 7.81
C ILE A 109 11.46 8.61 6.67
N HIS A 110 10.91 8.64 5.45
CA HIS A 110 11.61 9.17 4.28
C HIS A 110 11.98 10.65 4.44
N GLU A 111 11.10 11.47 5.03
CA GLU A 111 11.35 12.87 5.33
C GLU A 111 12.48 13.03 6.34
N ALA A 112 12.47 12.20 7.39
CA ALA A 112 13.51 12.21 8.41
C ALA A 112 14.87 11.81 7.82
N ILE A 113 14.91 10.77 6.97
CA ILE A 113 16.12 10.33 6.27
C ILE A 113 16.60 11.42 5.30
N GLY A 114 15.70 11.99 4.49
CA GLY A 114 16.01 13.05 3.55
C GLY A 114 16.61 14.28 4.25
N GLY A 115 16.01 14.71 5.37
CA GLY A 115 16.50 15.80 6.18
C GLY A 115 17.83 15.52 6.87
N TRP A 116 18.10 14.25 7.25
CA TRP A 116 19.38 13.83 7.81
C TRP A 116 20.50 13.80 6.75
N LEU A 117 20.20 13.31 5.54
CA LEU A 117 21.17 13.22 4.45
C LEU A 117 21.54 14.60 3.89
N LEU A 118 20.57 15.51 3.81
CA LEU A 118 20.74 16.85 3.24
C LEU A 118 20.07 17.89 4.13
N PRO A 119 20.77 18.34 5.20
CA PRO A 119 20.22 19.28 6.16
C PRO A 119 20.04 20.70 5.61
N GLU A 120 20.67 21.05 4.48
CA GLU A 120 20.53 22.38 3.88
C GLU A 120 19.32 22.47 2.93
N PRO A 121 18.20 23.11 3.35
CA PRO A 121 16.97 23.18 2.55
C PRO A 121 17.10 24.07 1.29
N SER A 122 18.16 24.90 1.20
CA SER A 122 18.37 25.84 0.10
C SER A 122 19.14 25.26 -1.08
N ALA A 123 19.73 24.07 -0.94
CA ALA A 123 20.53 23.47 -1.99
C ALA A 123 19.63 22.97 -3.14
N HIS A 124 19.92 23.43 -4.36
CA HIS A 124 19.18 23.06 -5.58
C HIS A 124 20.13 22.46 -6.62
N TRP A 125 19.64 21.47 -7.33
CA TRP A 125 20.29 20.89 -8.49
C TRP A 125 19.32 20.85 -9.67
N ARG A 126 19.67 21.53 -10.76
CA ARG A 126 18.80 21.66 -11.95
C ARG A 126 17.36 22.11 -11.65
N GLY A 127 17.19 22.99 -10.66
CA GLY A 127 15.86 23.51 -10.26
C GLY A 127 15.10 22.63 -9.27
N LEU A 128 15.59 21.42 -8.93
CA LEU A 128 15.01 20.55 -7.92
C LEU A 128 15.69 20.78 -6.58
N ARG A 129 14.95 20.78 -5.49
CA ARG A 129 15.56 20.83 -4.16
C ARG A 129 16.26 19.49 -3.90
N LEU A 130 17.51 19.55 -3.46
CA LEU A 130 18.28 18.33 -3.16
C LEU A 130 17.62 17.50 -2.06
N LYS A 131 16.94 18.15 -1.13
CA LYS A 131 16.16 17.47 -0.09
C LYS A 131 15.09 16.57 -0.70
N ASP A 132 14.30 17.04 -1.67
CA ASP A 132 13.26 16.24 -2.32
C ASP A 132 13.85 15.02 -3.05
N LEU A 133 15.05 15.16 -3.62
CA LEU A 133 15.77 14.04 -4.22
C LEU A 133 16.24 13.01 -3.17
N ALA A 134 16.66 13.47 -2.00
CA ALA A 134 17.07 12.59 -0.91
C ALA A 134 15.86 11.84 -0.32
N GLU A 135 14.71 12.51 -0.17
CA GLU A 135 13.44 11.90 0.24
C GLU A 135 12.98 10.85 -0.79
N ALA A 136 13.01 11.19 -2.07
CA ALA A 136 12.68 10.23 -3.14
C ALA A 136 13.64 9.03 -3.17
N ALA A 137 14.93 9.24 -2.90
CA ALA A 137 15.89 8.15 -2.79
C ALA A 137 15.62 7.26 -1.55
N ALA A 138 15.20 7.86 -0.43
CA ALA A 138 14.82 7.14 0.78
C ALA A 138 13.57 6.27 0.54
N ILE A 139 12.53 6.81 -0.10
CA ILE A 139 11.33 6.06 -0.52
C ILE A 139 11.73 4.90 -1.45
N ALA A 140 12.53 5.18 -2.48
CA ALA A 140 12.97 4.16 -3.44
C ALA A 140 13.77 3.04 -2.76
N ALA A 141 14.58 3.35 -1.75
CA ALA A 141 15.33 2.36 -1.00
C ALA A 141 14.44 1.55 -0.06
N LEU A 142 13.55 2.20 0.67
CA LEU A 142 12.73 1.59 1.71
C LEU A 142 11.56 0.79 1.08
N GLU A 143 10.70 1.47 0.36
CA GLU A 143 9.52 0.87 -0.26
C GLU A 143 9.88 0.07 -1.50
N GLY A 144 10.73 0.62 -2.38
CA GLY A 144 11.24 -0.06 -3.56
C GLY A 144 11.99 -1.34 -3.20
N GLY A 145 12.83 -1.30 -2.14
CA GLY A 145 13.52 -2.48 -1.62
C GLY A 145 12.57 -3.57 -1.13
N THR A 146 11.54 -3.20 -0.34
CA THR A 146 10.52 -4.15 0.12
C THR A 146 9.64 -4.66 -1.02
N PHE A 147 9.32 -3.82 -2.00
CA PHE A 147 8.62 -4.22 -3.21
C PHE A 147 9.44 -5.22 -4.05
N LEU A 148 10.73 -4.99 -4.24
CA LEU A 148 11.61 -5.93 -4.93
C LEU A 148 11.71 -7.28 -4.18
N TYR A 149 11.76 -7.25 -2.85
CA TYR A 149 11.72 -8.46 -2.05
C TYR A 149 10.38 -9.20 -2.22
N MET A 150 9.26 -8.50 -2.22
CA MET A 150 7.94 -9.06 -2.49
C MET A 150 7.89 -9.68 -3.90
N ALA A 151 8.37 -8.96 -4.92
CA ALA A 151 8.44 -9.46 -6.29
C ALA A 151 9.31 -10.73 -6.39
N TYR A 152 10.48 -10.73 -5.74
CA TYR A 152 11.32 -11.93 -5.65
C TYR A 152 10.57 -13.11 -5.04
N CYS A 153 9.87 -12.91 -3.92
CA CYS A 153 9.06 -13.96 -3.29
C CYS A 153 7.93 -14.42 -4.21
N HIS A 154 7.26 -13.49 -4.91
CA HIS A 154 6.21 -13.81 -5.87
C HIS A 154 6.69 -14.78 -6.97
N PHE A 155 7.85 -14.50 -7.58
CA PHE A 155 8.36 -15.35 -8.65
C PHE A 155 8.91 -16.71 -8.16
N ARG A 156 9.23 -16.81 -6.87
CA ARG A 156 9.71 -18.08 -6.25
C ARG A 156 8.57 -18.98 -5.78
N GLU A 157 7.38 -18.45 -5.57
CA GLU A 157 6.23 -19.25 -5.14
C GLU A 157 5.58 -20.01 -6.31
N PRO A 158 4.94 -21.16 -6.04
CA PRO A 158 4.17 -21.89 -7.05
C PRO A 158 3.04 -21.02 -7.65
N PRO A 159 2.68 -21.21 -8.94
CA PRO A 159 1.66 -20.42 -9.62
C PRO A 159 0.32 -20.32 -8.86
N ALA A 160 -0.09 -21.40 -8.19
CA ALA A 160 -1.32 -21.42 -7.40
C ALA A 160 -1.34 -20.41 -6.24
N LYS A 161 -0.16 -20.11 -5.66
CA LYS A 161 -0.03 -19.11 -4.58
C LYS A 161 0.15 -17.69 -5.11
N ARG A 162 0.62 -17.53 -6.36
CA ARG A 162 0.81 -16.19 -6.97
C ARG A 162 -0.52 -15.47 -7.23
N VAL A 163 -1.61 -16.21 -7.43
CA VAL A 163 -2.96 -15.62 -7.60
C VAL A 163 -3.33 -14.69 -6.45
N PHE A 164 -2.88 -15.01 -5.24
CA PHE A 164 -3.07 -14.18 -4.06
C PHE A 164 -2.47 -12.76 -4.22
N SER A 165 -1.26 -12.65 -4.79
CA SER A 165 -0.62 -11.34 -5.02
C SER A 165 -1.40 -10.45 -5.98
N TRP A 166 -2.06 -11.01 -6.99
CA TRP A 166 -2.82 -10.21 -7.96
C TRP A 166 -3.98 -9.46 -7.33
N TRP A 167 -4.61 -10.05 -6.29
CA TRP A 167 -5.66 -9.36 -5.54
C TRP A 167 -5.14 -8.16 -4.76
N PHE A 168 -3.93 -8.25 -4.19
CA PHE A 168 -3.31 -7.12 -3.50
C PHE A 168 -2.84 -6.04 -4.47
N ILE A 169 -2.28 -6.42 -5.62
CA ILE A 169 -1.90 -5.46 -6.66
C ILE A 169 -3.14 -4.72 -7.20
N ALA A 170 -4.26 -5.42 -7.36
CA ALA A 170 -5.50 -4.79 -7.83
C ALA A 170 -6.17 -3.89 -6.77
N GLY A 171 -5.81 -4.03 -5.50
CA GLY A 171 -6.32 -3.23 -4.39
C GLY A 171 -5.45 -2.03 -3.99
N LEU A 172 -4.24 -1.91 -4.58
CA LEU A 172 -3.35 -0.74 -4.45
C LEU A 172 -3.75 0.35 -5.45
#